data_895da02a6b6d276d86b87d2de2d94cea
#
_entry.id   895da02a6b6d276d86b87d2de2d94cea
#
_cell.length_a   1.000
_cell.length_b   1.000
_cell.length_c   1.000
_cell.angle_alpha   90.00
_cell.angle_beta   90.00
_cell.angle_gamma   90.00
#
_symmetry.space_group_name_H-M   'P 1'
#
loop_
_entity.id
_entity.type
_entity.pdbx_description
1 polymer ?
#
loop_
_entity_poly.entity_id
_entity_poly.type
_entity_poly.pdbx_seq_one_letter_code
_entity_poly.pdbx_strand_id
1 'polypeptide(L)'
;GISRLQADLNCLEDLVASEVPWKYVINTCGQDFPLKTNREIVQYLKGFKGKNITPGVLPPDHAVGRTKYVHQELLNHKNSYVIKTTKLKTPPPHDMVIYFGTAYVALTRDFANFVLQDQLALDLLSWSKDTYSPDEHFWVTLNRIPGMYVS
;
A
#
# COMPACT_ATOMS: atom_id res chain seq x y z
N GLY A 1 4.06 10.73 -4.05
CA GLY A 1 2.80 10.88 -4.75
C GLY A 1 2.19 9.55 -5.15
N ILE A 2 1.10 9.58 -5.88
CA ILE A 2 0.37 8.37 -6.31
C ILE A 2 1.17 7.48 -7.27
N SER A 3 2.07 8.06 -8.04
CA SER A 3 2.85 7.35 -9.05
C SER A 3 3.63 6.16 -8.50
N ARG A 4 4.13 6.26 -7.27
CA ARG A 4 4.82 5.15 -6.60
C ARG A 4 3.86 3.99 -6.30
N LEU A 5 2.71 4.28 -5.69
CA LEU A 5 1.70 3.26 -5.41
C LEU A 5 1.21 2.61 -6.71
N GLN A 6 1.02 3.41 -7.76
CA GLN A 6 0.62 2.90 -9.07
C GLN A 6 1.64 1.93 -9.67
N ALA A 7 2.93 2.20 -9.49
CA ALA A 7 3.98 1.28 -9.93
C ALA A 7 3.90 -0.09 -9.23
N ASP A 8 3.69 -0.08 -7.90
CA ASP A 8 3.49 -1.32 -7.14
C ASP A 8 2.23 -2.08 -7.61
N LEU A 9 1.12 -1.36 -7.87
CA LEU A 9 -0.12 -1.97 -8.36
C LEU A 9 0.05 -2.58 -9.75
N ASN A 10 0.74 -1.92 -10.67
CA ASN A 10 1.01 -2.45 -12.00
C ASN A 10 1.83 -3.77 -11.91
N CYS A 11 2.84 -3.80 -11.04
CA CYS A 11 3.58 -5.04 -10.79
C CYS A 11 2.71 -6.14 -10.20
N LEU A 12 1.76 -5.80 -9.32
CA LEU A 12 0.82 -6.78 -8.76
C LEU A 12 -0.12 -7.36 -9.82
N GLU A 13 -0.60 -6.54 -10.75
CA GLU A 13 -1.44 -7.00 -11.88
C GLU A 13 -0.71 -8.09 -12.69
N ASP A 14 0.55 -7.84 -13.08
CA ASP A 14 1.38 -8.80 -13.79
C ASP A 14 1.62 -10.08 -12.97
N LEU A 15 1.91 -9.95 -11.68
CA LEU A 15 2.14 -11.08 -10.80
C LEU A 15 0.90 -11.94 -10.59
N VAL A 16 -0.27 -11.33 -10.43
CA VAL A 16 -1.54 -12.05 -10.27
C VAL A 16 -1.92 -12.79 -11.54
N ALA A 17 -1.65 -12.21 -12.71
CA ALA A 17 -1.86 -12.84 -14.01
C ALA A 17 -0.88 -13.99 -14.30
N SER A 18 0.24 -14.05 -13.57
CA SER A 18 1.25 -15.09 -13.75
C SER A 18 0.73 -16.50 -13.37
N GLU A 19 1.09 -17.51 -14.16
CA GLU A 19 0.82 -18.92 -13.87
C GLU A 19 1.67 -19.48 -12.71
N VAL A 20 2.71 -18.76 -12.29
CA VAL A 20 3.54 -19.17 -11.16
C VAL A 20 2.71 -19.16 -9.87
N PRO A 21 2.66 -20.28 -9.12
CA PRO A 21 1.82 -20.40 -7.92
C PRO A 21 2.50 -19.77 -6.69
N TRP A 22 2.86 -18.50 -6.79
CA TRP A 22 3.46 -17.77 -5.67
C TRP A 22 2.44 -17.56 -4.53
N LYS A 23 2.94 -17.44 -3.30
CA LYS A 23 2.15 -17.26 -2.07
C LYS A 23 2.28 -15.86 -1.49
N TYR A 24 3.47 -15.28 -1.54
CA TYR A 24 3.77 -13.95 -1.04
C TYR A 24 4.50 -13.13 -2.09
N VAL A 25 4.16 -11.86 -2.17
CA VAL A 25 4.95 -10.83 -2.83
C VAL A 25 5.54 -9.90 -1.77
N ILE A 26 6.79 -9.50 -1.97
CA ILE A 26 7.50 -8.52 -1.14
C ILE A 26 7.93 -7.41 -2.07
N ASN A 27 7.53 -6.17 -1.77
CA ASN A 27 8.07 -5.03 -2.49
C ASN A 27 9.36 -4.54 -1.82
N THR A 28 10.31 -4.12 -2.63
CA THR A 28 11.62 -3.63 -2.20
C THR A 28 11.97 -2.33 -2.93
N CYS A 29 12.88 -1.54 -2.39
CA CYS A 29 13.43 -0.43 -3.14
C CYS A 29 14.64 -0.86 -4.00
N GLY A 30 15.05 -0.01 -4.93
CA GLY A 30 16.15 -0.32 -5.85
C GLY A 30 17.54 -0.46 -5.20
N GLN A 31 17.66 -0.16 -3.91
CA GLN A 31 18.90 -0.29 -3.14
C GLN A 31 18.86 -1.44 -2.12
N ASP A 32 17.71 -2.10 -2.00
CA ASP A 32 17.57 -3.24 -1.08
C ASP A 32 18.34 -4.44 -1.61
N PHE A 33 18.99 -5.16 -0.69
CA PHE A 33 19.69 -6.38 -0.96
C PHE A 33 19.29 -7.46 0.07
N PRO A 34 18.94 -8.68 -0.36
CA PRO A 34 18.54 -9.74 0.56
C PRO A 34 19.73 -10.19 1.41
N LEU A 35 19.57 -10.14 2.73
CA LEU A 35 20.58 -10.63 3.70
C LEU A 35 20.35 -12.09 4.11
N LYS A 36 19.31 -12.71 3.58
CA LYS A 36 18.91 -14.09 3.83
C LYS A 36 18.77 -14.83 2.50
N THR A 37 19.00 -16.14 2.56
CA THR A 37 18.74 -17.01 1.42
C THR A 37 17.24 -17.11 1.14
N ASN A 38 16.88 -17.45 -0.10
CA ASN A 38 15.46 -17.70 -0.47
C ASN A 38 14.79 -18.70 0.47
N ARG A 39 15.52 -19.75 0.88
CA ARG A 39 15.00 -20.77 1.81
C ARG A 39 14.66 -20.16 3.18
N GLU A 40 15.52 -19.33 3.74
CA GLU A 40 15.28 -18.66 5.02
C GLU A 40 14.10 -17.68 4.94
N ILE A 41 14.01 -16.89 3.84
CA ILE A 41 12.90 -15.98 3.60
C ILE A 41 11.57 -16.76 3.52
N VAL A 42 11.53 -17.85 2.77
CA VAL A 42 10.34 -18.70 2.66
C VAL A 42 9.94 -19.29 4.00
N GLN A 43 10.90 -19.76 4.81
CA GLN A 43 10.59 -20.29 6.15
C GLN A 43 10.04 -19.18 7.07
N TYR A 44 10.61 -18.00 7.00
CA TYR A 44 10.11 -16.84 7.74
C TYR A 44 8.66 -16.50 7.36
N LEU A 45 8.37 -16.40 6.06
CA LEU A 45 7.03 -16.11 5.55
C LEU A 45 6.01 -17.19 5.91
N LYS A 46 6.39 -18.47 5.90
CA LYS A 46 5.53 -19.56 6.36
C LYS A 46 5.09 -19.41 7.83
N GLY A 47 5.92 -18.79 8.66
CA GLY A 47 5.59 -18.48 10.05
C GLY A 47 4.39 -17.53 10.21
N PHE A 48 4.07 -16.73 9.20
CA PHE A 48 2.91 -15.84 9.21
C PHE A 48 1.59 -16.53 8.85
N LYS A 49 1.62 -17.81 8.47
CA LYS A 49 0.43 -18.65 8.25
C LYS A 49 -0.64 -18.01 7.33
N GLY A 50 -0.20 -17.38 6.27
CA GLY A 50 -1.09 -16.72 5.30
C GLY A 50 -1.53 -15.29 5.67
N LYS A 51 -0.95 -14.69 6.71
CA LYS A 51 -1.20 -13.30 7.09
C LYS A 51 -0.31 -12.34 6.30
N ASN A 52 -0.85 -11.18 5.95
CA ASN A 52 -0.06 -10.10 5.37
C ASN A 52 0.84 -9.44 6.43
N ILE A 53 1.94 -8.87 5.98
CA ILE A 53 2.85 -8.09 6.83
C ILE A 53 2.75 -6.63 6.36
N THR A 54 1.99 -5.83 7.09
CA THR A 54 1.76 -4.41 6.84
C THR A 54 1.95 -3.62 8.13
N PRO A 55 3.19 -3.41 8.58
CA PRO A 55 3.44 -2.68 9.81
C PRO A 55 2.85 -1.27 9.75
N GLY A 56 2.16 -0.87 10.81
CA GLY A 56 1.56 0.46 10.87
C GLY A 56 0.74 0.71 12.11
N VAL A 57 0.46 1.99 12.33
CA VAL A 57 -0.24 2.52 13.50
C VAL A 57 -1.27 3.57 13.09
N LEU A 58 -2.10 4.01 14.01
CA LEU A 58 -2.92 5.21 13.83
C LEU A 58 -2.01 6.41 13.55
N PRO A 59 -2.44 7.37 12.70
CA PRO A 59 -1.58 8.48 12.29
C PRO A 59 -1.18 9.32 13.50
N PRO A 60 0.11 9.57 13.70
CA PRO A 60 0.56 10.57 14.66
C PRO A 60 0.18 11.96 14.15
N ASP A 61 0.08 12.94 15.05
CA ASP A 61 -0.39 14.31 14.76
C ASP A 61 0.28 14.94 13.54
N HIS A 62 1.58 14.75 13.38
CA HIS A 62 2.35 15.27 12.24
C HIS A 62 1.99 14.62 10.90
N ALA A 63 1.41 13.43 10.91
CA ALA A 63 1.02 12.71 9.68
C ALA A 63 -0.44 12.97 9.27
N VAL A 64 -1.29 13.48 10.17
CA VAL A 64 -2.71 13.76 9.88
C VAL A 64 -2.88 14.67 8.65
N GLY A 65 -2.00 15.65 8.49
CA GLY A 65 -2.01 16.56 7.35
C GLY A 65 -1.87 15.90 5.98
N ARG A 66 -1.29 14.68 5.92
CA ARG A 66 -1.06 13.94 4.67
C ARG A 66 -2.37 13.49 3.99
N THR A 67 -3.40 13.26 4.78
CA THR A 67 -4.73 12.82 4.31
C THR A 67 -5.83 13.83 4.59
N LYS A 68 -5.53 14.91 5.32
CA LYS A 68 -6.47 15.98 5.61
C LYS A 68 -6.57 17.01 4.49
N TYR A 69 -5.48 17.25 3.77
CA TYR A 69 -5.41 18.23 2.70
C TYR A 69 -5.15 17.56 1.35
N VAL A 70 -5.66 18.18 0.29
CA VAL A 70 -5.36 17.79 -1.08
C VAL A 70 -3.89 18.06 -1.39
N HIS A 71 -3.22 17.08 -1.95
CA HIS A 71 -1.86 17.17 -2.44
C HIS A 71 -1.84 16.96 -3.95
N GLN A 72 -0.98 17.66 -4.65
CA GLN A 72 -0.81 17.55 -6.09
C GLN A 72 0.59 17.03 -6.40
N GLU A 73 0.67 15.94 -7.12
CA GLU A 73 1.94 15.43 -7.66
C GLU A 73 2.21 16.12 -8.99
N LEU A 74 3.33 16.82 -9.06
CA LEU A 74 3.79 17.50 -10.26
C LEU A 74 4.98 16.72 -10.85
N LEU A 75 4.76 16.19 -12.04
CA LEU A 75 5.77 15.43 -12.78
C LEU A 75 6.29 16.32 -13.91
N ASN A 76 7.59 16.55 -13.93
CA ASN A 76 8.26 17.14 -15.08
C ASN A 76 9.46 16.27 -15.47
N HIS A 77 10.07 16.56 -16.64
CA HIS A 77 11.16 15.74 -17.20
C HIS A 77 12.43 15.64 -16.32
N LYS A 78 12.56 16.49 -15.30
CA LYS A 78 13.77 16.53 -14.45
C LYS A 78 13.47 16.23 -12.99
N ASN A 79 12.30 16.59 -12.48
CA ASN A 79 11.96 16.48 -11.07
C ASN A 79 10.49 16.12 -10.89
N SER A 80 10.20 15.33 -9.87
CA SER A 80 8.85 15.14 -9.37
C SER A 80 8.77 15.66 -7.93
N TYR A 81 7.71 16.37 -7.61
CA TYR A 81 7.47 16.84 -6.24
C TYR A 81 5.98 16.91 -5.95
N VAL A 82 5.65 16.90 -4.67
CA VAL A 82 4.27 16.94 -4.20
C VAL A 82 4.03 18.24 -3.46
N ILE A 83 3.01 18.97 -3.89
CA ILE A 83 2.61 20.24 -3.27
C ILE A 83 1.39 20.00 -2.38
N LYS A 84 1.47 20.43 -1.11
CA LYS A 84 0.31 20.51 -0.23
C LYS A 84 -0.49 21.75 -0.58
N THR A 85 -1.80 21.57 -0.79
CA THR A 85 -2.74 22.69 -0.98
C THR A 85 -3.42 23.08 0.33
N THR A 86 -4.19 24.15 0.30
CA THR A 86 -5.07 24.57 1.43
C THR A 86 -6.45 23.91 1.38
N LYS A 87 -6.77 23.19 0.30
CA LYS A 87 -8.06 22.52 0.11
C LYS A 87 -8.16 21.29 1.01
N LEU A 88 -9.22 21.22 1.81
CA LEU A 88 -9.54 20.04 2.59
C LEU A 88 -10.02 18.90 1.68
N LYS A 89 -9.61 17.68 2.02
CA LYS A 89 -10.12 16.47 1.38
C LYS A 89 -11.49 16.08 1.91
N THR A 90 -12.22 15.32 1.12
CA THR A 90 -13.37 14.57 1.59
C THR A 90 -12.95 13.51 2.60
N PRO A 91 -13.83 13.09 3.53
CA PRO A 91 -13.57 11.96 4.40
C PRO A 91 -13.16 10.71 3.61
N PRO A 92 -12.43 9.77 4.24
CA PRO A 92 -12.13 8.47 3.62
C PRO A 92 -13.43 7.74 3.21
N PRO A 93 -13.41 6.96 2.12
CA PRO A 93 -14.57 6.20 1.70
C PRO A 93 -14.94 5.13 2.75
N HIS A 94 -16.24 4.77 2.80
CA HIS A 94 -16.77 3.71 3.69
C HIS A 94 -16.42 3.90 5.17
N ASP A 95 -16.28 5.15 5.62
CA ASP A 95 -15.87 5.51 7.00
C ASP A 95 -14.57 4.81 7.46
N MET A 96 -13.69 4.50 6.51
CA MET A 96 -12.43 3.82 6.81
C MET A 96 -11.56 4.64 7.75
N VAL A 97 -11.01 3.99 8.76
CA VAL A 97 -9.96 4.54 9.60
C VAL A 97 -8.63 4.41 8.88
N ILE A 98 -7.97 5.53 8.60
CA ILE A 98 -6.68 5.53 7.91
C ILE A 98 -5.57 5.19 8.90
N TYR A 99 -4.78 4.18 8.56
CA TYR A 99 -3.55 3.81 9.28
C TYR A 99 -2.33 4.19 8.45
N PHE A 100 -1.25 4.54 9.11
CA PHE A 100 0.04 4.83 8.47
C PHE A 100 1.10 3.81 8.86
N GLY A 101 1.95 3.49 7.91
CA GLY A 101 3.05 2.58 8.12
C GLY A 101 4.12 2.70 7.04
N THR A 102 4.91 1.68 6.91
CA THR A 102 5.91 1.60 5.85
C THR A 102 5.26 1.30 4.49
N ALA A 103 5.87 1.81 3.43
CA ALA A 103 5.54 1.44 2.06
C ALA A 103 6.00 0.02 1.69
N TYR A 104 6.82 -0.60 2.54
CA TYR A 104 7.38 -1.94 2.32
C TYR A 104 6.56 -2.97 3.08
N VAL A 105 6.03 -3.92 2.32
CA VAL A 105 5.04 -4.88 2.79
C VAL A 105 5.32 -6.27 2.23
N ALA A 106 4.80 -7.30 2.90
CA ALA A 106 4.68 -8.63 2.32
C ALA A 106 3.20 -9.00 2.26
N LEU A 107 2.72 -9.26 1.07
CA LEU A 107 1.30 -9.48 0.80
C LEU A 107 1.06 -10.89 0.28
N THR A 108 -0.03 -11.50 0.73
CA THR A 108 -0.49 -12.77 0.17
C THR A 108 -1.10 -12.57 -1.22
N ARG A 109 -1.13 -13.62 -2.02
CA ARG A 109 -1.78 -13.58 -3.34
C ARG A 109 -3.28 -13.26 -3.23
N ASP A 110 -3.95 -13.77 -2.22
CA ASP A 110 -5.38 -13.51 -2.00
C ASP A 110 -5.62 -12.02 -1.69
N PHE A 111 -4.76 -11.43 -0.88
CA PHE A 111 -4.83 -9.99 -0.60
C PHE A 111 -4.50 -9.15 -1.83
N ALA A 112 -3.55 -9.57 -2.66
CA ALA A 112 -3.25 -8.90 -3.93
C ALA A 112 -4.46 -8.92 -4.88
N ASN A 113 -5.16 -10.05 -5.00
CA ASN A 113 -6.41 -10.13 -5.77
C ASN A 113 -7.49 -9.20 -5.22
N PHE A 114 -7.69 -9.16 -3.89
CA PHE A 114 -8.61 -8.25 -3.25
C PHE A 114 -8.29 -6.78 -3.58
N VAL A 115 -7.04 -6.38 -3.43
CA VAL A 115 -6.60 -5.00 -3.71
C VAL A 115 -6.90 -4.57 -5.14
N LEU A 116 -6.75 -5.49 -6.09
CA LEU A 116 -6.93 -5.18 -7.52
C LEU A 116 -8.39 -5.23 -7.99
N GLN A 117 -9.29 -5.90 -7.26
CA GLN A 117 -10.63 -6.21 -7.77
C GLN A 117 -11.77 -5.73 -6.86
N ASP A 118 -11.53 -5.61 -5.56
CA ASP A 118 -12.60 -5.27 -4.63
C ASP A 118 -12.93 -3.78 -4.64
N GLN A 119 -14.22 -3.46 -4.60
CA GLN A 119 -14.70 -2.08 -4.67
C GLN A 119 -14.18 -1.22 -3.51
N LEU A 120 -14.05 -1.78 -2.31
CA LEU A 120 -13.48 -1.05 -1.16
C LEU A 120 -12.05 -0.61 -1.42
N ALA A 121 -11.24 -1.49 -2.02
CA ALA A 121 -9.85 -1.18 -2.37
C ALA A 121 -9.76 -0.15 -3.50
N LEU A 122 -10.59 -0.28 -4.53
CA LEU A 122 -10.66 0.66 -5.66
C LEU A 122 -11.12 2.05 -5.22
N ASP A 123 -12.08 2.13 -4.31
CA ASP A 123 -12.56 3.40 -3.75
C ASP A 123 -11.48 4.08 -2.91
N LEU A 124 -10.76 3.31 -2.06
CA LEU A 124 -9.64 3.85 -1.30
C LEU A 124 -8.51 4.31 -2.23
N LEU A 125 -8.22 3.57 -3.30
CA LEU A 125 -7.22 3.95 -4.29
C LEU A 125 -7.60 5.29 -4.95
N SER A 126 -8.84 5.42 -5.38
CA SER A 126 -9.36 6.64 -5.99
C SER A 126 -9.25 7.83 -5.04
N TRP A 127 -9.64 7.65 -3.78
CA TRP A 127 -9.53 8.67 -2.75
C TRP A 127 -8.07 9.03 -2.42
N SER A 128 -7.15 8.08 -2.55
CA SER A 128 -5.73 8.26 -2.22
C SER A 128 -4.94 9.05 -3.27
N LYS A 129 -5.49 9.28 -4.47
CA LYS A 129 -4.77 9.90 -5.60
C LYS A 129 -4.20 11.29 -5.28
N ASP A 130 -4.85 12.03 -4.42
CA ASP A 130 -4.48 13.37 -4.02
C ASP A 130 -4.07 13.48 -2.53
N THR A 131 -3.51 12.41 -1.97
CA THR A 131 -2.88 12.38 -0.66
C THR A 131 -1.36 12.44 -0.75
N TYR A 132 -0.70 12.71 0.38
CA TYR A 132 0.76 12.64 0.46
C TYR A 132 1.22 11.21 0.75
N SER A 133 2.11 10.67 -0.09
CA SER A 133 2.68 9.31 0.03
C SER A 133 1.62 8.24 0.34
N PRO A 134 0.67 7.99 -0.58
CA PRO A 134 -0.40 7.03 -0.38
C PRO A 134 0.10 5.60 -0.17
N ASP A 135 1.28 5.25 -0.65
CA ASP A 135 1.97 4.00 -0.41
C ASP A 135 2.24 3.72 1.08
N GLU A 136 2.26 4.75 1.93
CA GLU A 136 2.43 4.63 3.37
C GLU A 136 1.12 4.47 4.17
N HIS A 137 -0.04 4.54 3.53
CA HIS A 137 -1.33 4.30 4.19
C HIS A 137 -2.24 3.29 3.49
N PHE A 138 -2.12 3.11 2.19
CA PHE A 138 -3.00 2.28 1.38
C PHE A 138 -3.02 0.81 1.83
N TRP A 139 -1.87 0.15 1.82
CA TRP A 139 -1.74 -1.27 2.21
C TRP A 139 -2.14 -1.51 3.65
N VAL A 140 -1.67 -0.63 4.53
CA VAL A 140 -1.89 -0.71 5.97
C VAL A 140 -3.36 -0.55 6.32
N THR A 141 -4.05 0.38 5.66
CA THR A 141 -5.49 0.61 5.87
C THR A 141 -6.31 -0.55 5.37
N LEU A 142 -6.08 -1.02 4.14
CA LEU A 142 -6.84 -2.15 3.57
C LEU A 142 -6.71 -3.41 4.40
N ASN A 143 -5.50 -3.71 4.90
CA ASN A 143 -5.29 -4.91 5.72
C ASN A 143 -5.94 -4.83 7.11
N ARG A 144 -6.54 -3.70 7.48
CA ARG A 144 -7.21 -3.47 8.77
C ARG A 144 -8.71 -3.24 8.65
N ILE A 145 -9.27 -3.45 7.47
CA ILE A 145 -10.72 -3.40 7.29
C ILE A 145 -11.35 -4.55 8.08
N PRO A 146 -12.29 -4.25 9.02
CA PRO A 146 -12.92 -5.29 9.83
C PRO A 146 -13.63 -6.35 8.97
N GLY A 147 -13.42 -7.62 9.31
CA GLY A 147 -14.09 -8.74 8.66
C GLY A 147 -13.54 -9.20 7.31
N MET A 148 -12.58 -8.49 6.71
CA MET A 148 -12.04 -8.85 5.39
C MET A 148 -10.87 -9.84 5.46
N TYR A 149 -9.96 -9.66 6.41
CA TYR A 149 -8.80 -10.55 6.62
C TYR A 149 -8.52 -10.64 8.12
N VAL A 150 -9.47 -11.23 8.85
CA VAL A 150 -9.23 -11.57 10.26
C VAL A 150 -8.25 -12.74 10.27
N SER A 151 -7.06 -12.42 10.55
CA SER A 151 -5.98 -13.38 10.71
C SER A 151 -5.76 -13.69 12.18
#